data_d373dfa92893f99f8ec16117943dfdb5
#
_entry.id   d373dfa92893f99f8ec16117943dfdb5
#
_cell.length_a   1.000
_cell.length_b   1.000
_cell.length_c   1.000
_cell.angle_alpha   90.00
_cell.angle_beta   90.00
_cell.angle_gamma   90.00
#
_symmetry.space_group_name_H-M   'P 1'
#
loop_
_entity.id
_entity.type
_entity.pdbx_description
1 polymer ?
#
loop_
_entity_poly.entity_id
_entity_poly.type
_entity_poly.pdbx_seq_one_letter_code
_entity_poly.pdbx_strand_id
1 'polypeptide(L)'
;TSHLEVVLDADALWFLAKQPEKLSLHIYATPHPGEAATLLSCSTWQIENDRIAAIYALQQKYAGQWVLKGAGSLILEDNLYICTQGNAGMGTGGMGDVLAGMIASLKAQFHKAVTLHEIVTLHAQAGDQLAKQGMRGLQAYEMNQAITQVVNQ
;
A
#
# COMPACT_ATOMS: atom_id res chain seq x y z
N THR A 1 -20.83 8.32 -14.94
CA THR A 1 -19.84 7.32 -15.41
C THR A 1 -19.13 6.74 -14.22
N SER A 2 -19.31 5.43 -13.96
CA SER A 2 -18.55 4.71 -12.94
C SER A 2 -17.08 4.64 -13.38
N HIS A 3 -16.17 5.23 -12.62
CA HIS A 3 -14.75 5.06 -12.84
C HIS A 3 -14.30 3.73 -12.23
N LEU A 4 -13.49 2.99 -12.97
CA LEU A 4 -12.88 1.76 -12.48
C LEU A 4 -11.79 2.11 -11.45
N GLU A 5 -11.88 1.51 -10.27
CA GLU A 5 -10.82 1.59 -9.26
C GLU A 5 -9.74 0.55 -9.59
N VAL A 6 -8.49 0.98 -9.69
CA VAL A 6 -7.37 0.13 -10.12
C VAL A 6 -6.25 0.18 -9.11
N VAL A 7 -5.72 -0.99 -8.74
CA VAL A 7 -4.53 -1.12 -7.90
C VAL A 7 -3.37 -1.60 -8.75
N LEU A 8 -2.25 -0.90 -8.66
CA LEU A 8 -0.99 -1.27 -9.29
C LEU A 8 0.00 -1.75 -8.22
N ASP A 9 0.43 -2.99 -8.34
CA ASP A 9 1.42 -3.59 -7.44
C ASP A 9 2.36 -4.51 -8.25
N ALA A 10 3.51 -4.85 -7.69
CA ALA A 10 4.46 -5.81 -8.25
C ALA A 10 4.77 -5.55 -9.75
N ASP A 11 4.48 -6.51 -10.61
CA ASP A 11 4.82 -6.44 -12.04
C ASP A 11 4.18 -5.26 -12.77
N ALA A 12 2.98 -4.82 -12.34
CA ALA A 12 2.33 -3.64 -12.91
C ALA A 12 3.17 -2.37 -12.69
N LEU A 13 3.84 -2.25 -11.55
CA LEU A 13 4.75 -1.14 -11.25
C LEU A 13 6.02 -1.21 -12.11
N TRP A 14 6.51 -2.41 -12.40
CA TRP A 14 7.64 -2.59 -13.31
C TRP A 14 7.30 -2.12 -14.73
N PHE A 15 6.10 -2.46 -15.23
CA PHE A 15 5.62 -1.96 -16.52
C PHE A 15 5.46 -0.44 -16.55
N LEU A 16 4.93 0.14 -15.46
CA LEU A 16 4.82 1.60 -15.34
C LEU A 16 6.19 2.29 -15.39
N ALA A 17 7.21 1.68 -14.78
CA ALA A 17 8.60 2.19 -14.86
C ALA A 17 9.16 2.15 -16.28
N LYS A 18 8.80 1.13 -17.07
CA LYS A 18 9.22 0.97 -18.48
C LYS A 18 8.48 1.90 -19.42
N GLN A 19 7.21 2.15 -19.17
CA GLN A 19 6.34 3.02 -19.96
C GLN A 19 5.63 4.01 -19.04
N PRO A 20 6.33 5.09 -18.62
CA PRO A 20 5.76 6.07 -17.70
C PRO A 20 4.51 6.74 -18.26
N GLU A 21 3.44 6.73 -17.48
CA GLU A 21 2.17 7.36 -17.79
C GLU A 21 1.65 8.13 -16.57
N LYS A 22 0.80 9.13 -16.81
CA LYS A 22 0.09 9.83 -15.74
C LYS A 22 -1.14 9.02 -15.32
N LEU A 23 -1.18 8.67 -14.05
CA LEU A 23 -2.27 7.90 -13.46
C LEU A 23 -3.44 8.81 -13.08
N SER A 24 -4.66 8.28 -13.15
CA SER A 24 -5.84 8.97 -12.63
C SER A 24 -5.92 8.86 -11.10
N LEU A 25 -6.81 9.63 -10.48
CA LEU A 25 -7.06 9.59 -9.03
C LEU A 25 -7.72 8.29 -8.57
N HIS A 26 -8.19 7.45 -9.50
CA HIS A 26 -8.77 6.14 -9.23
C HIS A 26 -7.73 5.01 -9.31
N ILE A 27 -6.46 5.35 -9.44
CA ILE A 27 -5.35 4.39 -9.49
C ILE A 27 -4.52 4.53 -8.21
N TYR A 28 -4.34 3.40 -7.54
CA TYR A 28 -3.63 3.26 -6.28
C TYR A 28 -2.39 2.40 -6.51
N ALA A 29 -1.22 2.99 -6.32
CA ALA A 29 0.06 2.30 -6.50
C ALA A 29 0.69 1.98 -5.14
N THR A 30 1.17 0.76 -4.97
CA THR A 30 1.61 0.23 -3.67
C THR A 30 3.06 -0.28 -3.68
N PRO A 31 4.05 0.54 -4.10
CA PRO A 31 5.43 0.07 -4.17
C PRO A 31 6.04 -0.18 -2.79
N HIS A 32 6.87 -1.23 -2.69
CA HIS A 32 7.89 -1.31 -1.66
C HIS A 32 9.10 -0.43 -2.07
N PRO A 33 10.07 -0.16 -1.17
CA PRO A 33 11.20 0.74 -1.50
C PRO A 33 11.99 0.35 -2.75
N GLY A 34 12.19 -0.93 -3.03
CA GLY A 34 12.87 -1.39 -4.23
C GLY A 34 12.10 -1.08 -5.53
N GLU A 35 10.79 -1.25 -5.52
CA GLU A 35 9.91 -0.88 -6.65
C GLU A 35 9.88 0.64 -6.84
N ALA A 36 9.82 1.40 -5.77
CA ALA A 36 9.90 2.87 -5.80
C ALA A 36 11.23 3.34 -6.40
N ALA A 37 12.33 2.69 -6.06
CA ALA A 37 13.65 2.97 -6.62
C ALA A 37 13.67 2.76 -8.15
N THR A 38 13.08 1.68 -8.63
CA THR A 38 12.94 1.42 -10.07
C THR A 38 12.10 2.49 -10.75
N LEU A 39 10.97 2.86 -10.18
CA LEU A 39 10.06 3.89 -10.70
C LEU A 39 10.73 5.28 -10.80
N LEU A 40 11.59 5.61 -9.84
CA LEU A 40 12.29 6.90 -9.78
C LEU A 40 13.70 6.86 -10.38
N SER A 41 14.13 5.72 -10.91
CA SER A 41 15.48 5.52 -11.48
C SER A 41 16.59 5.91 -10.50
N CYS A 42 16.47 5.47 -9.25
CA CYS A 42 17.42 5.72 -8.18
C CYS A 42 17.69 4.44 -7.38
N SER A 43 18.52 4.52 -6.34
CA SER A 43 18.80 3.38 -5.46
C SER A 43 17.76 3.23 -4.35
N THR A 44 17.60 2.00 -3.85
CA THR A 44 16.76 1.74 -2.67
C THR A 44 17.24 2.52 -1.46
N TRP A 45 18.55 2.70 -1.31
CA TRP A 45 19.14 3.51 -0.24
C TRP A 45 18.63 4.97 -0.30
N GLN A 46 18.55 5.56 -1.49
CA GLN A 46 18.04 6.93 -1.67
C GLN A 46 16.57 7.03 -1.26
N ILE A 47 15.75 6.01 -1.57
CA ILE A 47 14.35 5.95 -1.12
C ILE A 47 14.27 5.89 0.41
N GLU A 48 15.02 4.99 1.02
CA GLU A 48 15.01 4.78 2.48
C GLU A 48 15.59 5.98 3.24
N ASN A 49 16.52 6.69 2.65
CA ASN A 49 17.15 7.86 3.27
C ASN A 49 16.18 9.05 3.41
N ASP A 50 15.22 9.18 2.49
CA ASP A 50 14.17 10.20 2.57
C ASP A 50 12.88 9.68 1.93
N ARG A 51 12.11 8.91 2.68
CA ARG A 51 10.89 8.26 2.20
C ARG A 51 9.78 9.27 1.89
N ILE A 52 9.73 10.37 2.62
CA ILE A 52 8.75 11.44 2.40
C ILE A 52 9.02 12.11 1.04
N ALA A 53 10.24 12.50 0.77
CA ALA A 53 10.61 13.04 -0.55
C ALA A 53 10.34 12.04 -1.68
N ALA A 54 10.60 10.74 -1.44
CA ALA A 54 10.37 9.68 -2.41
C ALA A 54 8.89 9.56 -2.80
N ILE A 55 7.96 9.53 -1.84
CA ILE A 55 6.53 9.39 -2.16
C ILE A 55 5.98 10.63 -2.88
N TYR A 56 6.44 11.82 -2.53
CA TYR A 56 6.09 13.04 -3.27
C TYR A 56 6.65 13.02 -4.69
N ALA A 57 7.87 12.53 -4.89
CA ALA A 57 8.46 12.40 -6.22
C ALA A 57 7.69 11.40 -7.10
N LEU A 58 7.22 10.28 -6.52
CA LEU A 58 6.36 9.32 -7.22
C LEU A 58 5.06 9.97 -7.69
N GLN A 59 4.37 10.71 -6.82
CA GLN A 59 3.12 11.38 -7.19
C GLN A 59 3.37 12.51 -8.21
N GLN A 60 4.45 13.24 -8.09
CA GLN A 60 4.80 14.29 -9.06
C GLN A 60 5.07 13.70 -10.44
N LYS A 61 5.78 12.57 -10.51
CA LYS A 61 6.12 11.92 -11.78
C LYS A 61 4.92 11.23 -12.43
N TYR A 62 4.12 10.52 -11.65
CA TYR A 62 3.08 9.62 -12.17
C TYR A 62 1.65 10.05 -11.86
N ALA A 63 1.41 11.03 -11.00
CA ALA A 63 0.09 11.33 -10.43
C ALA A 63 -0.51 10.11 -9.70
N GLY A 64 -1.83 10.01 -9.51
CA GLY A 64 -2.46 8.89 -8.79
C GLY A 64 -2.30 9.00 -7.28
N GLN A 65 -2.66 7.92 -6.60
CA GLN A 65 -2.53 7.80 -5.14
C GLN A 65 -1.50 6.72 -4.80
N TRP A 66 -0.73 6.93 -3.74
CA TRP A 66 0.47 6.14 -3.46
C TRP A 66 0.53 5.62 -2.04
N VAL A 67 0.96 4.36 -1.92
CA VAL A 67 1.36 3.75 -0.64
C VAL A 67 2.82 3.32 -0.79
N LEU A 68 3.73 3.95 -0.07
CA LEU A 68 5.11 3.49 0.04
C LEU A 68 5.20 2.55 1.24
N LYS A 69 5.25 1.26 0.95
CA LYS A 69 5.28 0.18 1.95
C LYS A 69 6.57 0.21 2.76
N GLY A 70 6.52 -0.26 4.00
CA GLY A 70 7.69 -0.37 4.89
C GLY A 70 7.29 -0.25 6.35
N ALA A 71 8.28 -0.17 7.24
CA ALA A 71 8.05 0.16 8.64
C ALA A 71 7.51 1.60 8.72
N GLY A 72 6.23 1.76 9.11
CA GLY A 72 5.55 3.04 9.00
C GLY A 72 5.23 3.39 7.55
N SER A 73 4.34 2.63 6.91
CA SER A 73 3.93 2.90 5.53
C SER A 73 3.43 4.34 5.36
N LEU A 74 3.88 4.98 4.28
CA LEU A 74 3.45 6.33 3.91
C LEU A 74 2.31 6.22 2.90
N ILE A 75 1.29 7.06 3.06
CA ILE A 75 0.14 7.12 2.16
C ILE A 75 -0.02 8.55 1.67
N LEU A 76 0.04 8.75 0.37
CA LEU A 76 -0.14 10.05 -0.26
C LEU A 76 -1.40 10.04 -1.13
N GLU A 77 -2.41 10.72 -0.63
CA GLU A 77 -3.66 11.05 -1.31
C GLU A 77 -3.65 12.56 -1.60
N ASP A 78 -4.64 13.31 -1.13
CA ASP A 78 -4.59 14.78 -1.11
C ASP A 78 -3.59 15.27 -0.05
N ASN A 79 -3.47 14.52 1.05
CA ASN A 79 -2.53 14.76 2.12
C ASN A 79 -1.64 13.55 2.35
N LEU A 80 -0.50 13.76 3.02
CA LEU A 80 0.38 12.70 3.46
C LEU A 80 -0.07 12.17 4.81
N TYR A 81 -0.19 10.83 4.90
CA TYR A 81 -0.47 10.09 6.13
C TYR A 81 0.65 9.11 6.42
N ILE A 82 0.92 8.87 7.68
CA ILE A 82 1.89 7.88 8.14
C ILE A 82 1.12 6.82 8.95
N CYS A 83 1.17 5.57 8.50
CA CYS A 83 0.60 4.46 9.26
C CYS A 83 1.56 4.06 10.37
N THR A 84 1.18 4.30 11.61
CA THR A 84 1.99 3.98 12.79
C THR A 84 1.68 2.60 13.37
N GLN A 85 0.74 1.88 12.78
CA GLN A 85 0.34 0.53 13.17
C GLN A 85 1.02 -0.51 12.29
N GLY A 86 0.98 -1.75 12.70
CA GLY A 86 1.65 -2.85 12.03
C GLY A 86 2.88 -3.33 12.81
N ASN A 87 3.44 -4.45 12.39
CA ASN A 87 4.53 -5.14 13.08
C ASN A 87 5.48 -5.84 12.10
N ALA A 88 6.62 -6.30 12.62
CA ALA A 88 7.65 -6.96 11.82
C ALA A 88 7.18 -8.27 11.15
N GLY A 89 6.19 -8.96 11.72
CA GLY A 89 5.60 -10.16 11.12
C GLY A 89 4.91 -9.91 9.78
N MET A 90 4.51 -8.66 9.51
CA MET A 90 3.90 -8.27 8.24
C MET A 90 4.90 -8.19 7.07
N GLY A 91 6.19 -8.41 7.32
CA GLY A 91 7.19 -8.61 6.26
C GLY A 91 7.13 -9.97 5.56
N THR A 92 6.20 -10.83 5.96
CA THR A 92 5.98 -12.14 5.33
C THR A 92 5.51 -11.99 3.87
N GLY A 93 5.99 -12.88 3.02
CA GLY A 93 5.56 -12.92 1.62
C GLY A 93 4.04 -13.04 1.47
N GLY A 94 3.47 -12.32 0.51
CA GLY A 94 2.02 -12.27 0.26
C GLY A 94 1.26 -11.18 1.03
N MET A 95 1.86 -10.52 2.02
CA MET A 95 1.20 -9.42 2.75
C MET A 95 0.89 -8.23 1.84
N GLY A 96 1.75 -7.95 0.86
CA GLY A 96 1.50 -6.93 -0.16
C GLY A 96 0.30 -7.28 -1.04
N ASP A 97 0.16 -8.55 -1.43
CA ASP A 97 -0.99 -9.04 -2.20
C ASP A 97 -2.30 -8.89 -1.42
N VAL A 98 -2.27 -9.16 -0.12
CA VAL A 98 -3.42 -8.96 0.78
C VAL A 98 -3.80 -7.47 0.83
N LEU A 99 -2.84 -6.58 0.97
CA LEU A 99 -3.09 -5.13 0.97
C LEU A 99 -3.70 -4.67 -0.36
N ALA A 100 -3.13 -5.08 -1.48
CA ALA A 100 -3.64 -4.75 -2.81
C ALA A 100 -5.09 -5.27 -3.00
N GLY A 101 -5.37 -6.48 -2.55
CA GLY A 101 -6.73 -7.05 -2.58
C GLY A 101 -7.72 -6.28 -1.72
N MET A 102 -7.31 -5.83 -0.53
CA MET A 102 -8.14 -4.99 0.34
C MET A 102 -8.46 -3.66 -0.31
N ILE A 103 -7.48 -2.99 -0.89
CA ILE A 103 -7.68 -1.70 -1.57
C ILE A 103 -8.67 -1.88 -2.71
N ALA A 104 -8.46 -2.86 -3.58
CA ALA A 104 -9.35 -3.13 -4.71
C ALA A 104 -10.79 -3.43 -4.25
N SER A 105 -10.95 -4.29 -3.27
CA SER A 105 -12.25 -4.72 -2.76
C SER A 105 -13.01 -3.58 -2.07
N LEU A 106 -12.37 -2.88 -1.14
CA LEU A 106 -13.03 -1.83 -0.36
C LEU A 106 -13.31 -0.58 -1.21
N LYS A 107 -12.42 -0.23 -2.12
CA LYS A 107 -12.65 0.86 -3.06
C LYS A 107 -13.79 0.54 -4.04
N ALA A 108 -13.86 -0.69 -4.54
CA ALA A 108 -14.95 -1.11 -5.41
C ALA A 108 -16.33 -1.07 -4.72
N GLN A 109 -16.37 -1.41 -3.43
CA GLN A 109 -17.61 -1.43 -2.65
C GLN A 109 -18.04 -0.06 -2.15
N PHE A 110 -17.10 0.73 -1.65
CA PHE A 110 -17.38 1.96 -0.92
C PHE A 110 -16.90 3.24 -1.61
N HIS A 111 -16.15 3.12 -2.70
CA HIS A 111 -15.63 4.26 -3.49
C HIS A 111 -14.98 5.33 -2.60
N LYS A 112 -15.54 6.55 -2.62
CA LYS A 112 -15.04 7.68 -1.83
C LYS A 112 -15.37 7.61 -0.33
N ALA A 113 -16.28 6.72 0.07
CA ALA A 113 -16.69 6.59 1.47
C ALA A 113 -15.59 5.99 2.36
N VAL A 114 -14.60 5.31 1.76
CA VAL A 114 -13.40 4.82 2.45
C VAL A 114 -12.15 5.40 1.78
N THR A 115 -11.23 5.91 2.59
CA THR A 115 -9.97 6.49 2.10
C THR A 115 -8.86 5.44 2.02
N LEU A 116 -7.84 5.72 1.21
CA LEU A 116 -6.69 4.82 1.08
C LEU A 116 -5.97 4.63 2.42
N HIS A 117 -5.76 5.71 3.20
CA HIS A 117 -5.09 5.61 4.49
C HIS A 117 -5.91 4.82 5.52
N GLU A 118 -7.24 4.89 5.48
CA GLU A 118 -8.11 4.04 6.32
C GLU A 118 -7.92 2.55 5.99
N ILE A 119 -7.84 2.20 4.71
CA ILE A 119 -7.63 0.81 4.27
C ILE A 119 -6.26 0.30 4.73
N VAL A 120 -5.20 1.08 4.56
CA VAL A 120 -3.86 0.72 5.01
C VAL A 120 -3.83 0.54 6.53
N THR A 121 -4.51 1.39 7.27
CA THR A 121 -4.64 1.28 8.73
C THR A 121 -5.37 0.00 9.13
N LEU A 122 -6.47 -0.34 8.47
CA LEU A 122 -7.20 -1.60 8.72
C LEU A 122 -6.34 -2.83 8.46
N HIS A 123 -5.56 -2.83 7.39
CA HIS A 123 -4.61 -3.89 7.08
C HIS A 123 -3.55 -4.03 8.20
N ALA A 124 -2.98 -2.92 8.65
CA ALA A 124 -1.99 -2.91 9.73
C ALA A 124 -2.60 -3.40 11.06
N GLN A 125 -3.81 -2.97 11.39
CA GLN A 125 -4.54 -3.43 12.58
C GLN A 125 -4.82 -4.92 12.56
N ALA A 126 -5.20 -5.46 11.41
CA ALA A 126 -5.40 -6.92 11.25
C ALA A 126 -4.09 -7.68 11.48
N GLY A 127 -2.96 -7.17 10.96
CA GLY A 127 -1.64 -7.75 11.23
C GLY A 127 -1.25 -7.69 12.70
N ASP A 128 -1.55 -6.59 13.38
CA ASP A 128 -1.29 -6.44 14.82
C ASP A 128 -2.17 -7.39 15.66
N GLN A 129 -3.40 -7.63 15.24
CA GLN A 129 -4.28 -8.58 15.90
C GLN A 129 -3.74 -10.01 15.78
N LEU A 130 -3.24 -10.40 14.61
CA LEU A 130 -2.57 -11.71 14.45
C LEU A 130 -1.30 -11.79 15.30
N ALA A 131 -0.53 -10.73 15.40
CA ALA A 131 0.70 -10.69 16.17
C ALA A 131 0.50 -10.90 17.68
N LYS A 132 -0.71 -10.70 18.21
CA LYS A 132 -1.04 -11.03 19.60
C LYS A 132 -0.91 -12.54 19.88
N GLN A 133 -1.01 -13.37 18.86
CA GLN A 133 -0.80 -14.83 18.92
C GLN A 133 0.68 -15.21 18.73
N GLY A 134 1.57 -14.24 18.47
CA GLY A 134 2.99 -14.39 18.20
C GLY A 134 3.36 -13.83 16.82
N MET A 135 4.49 -13.13 16.74
CA MET A 135 4.95 -12.52 15.48
C MET A 135 5.70 -13.50 14.58
N ARG A 136 6.20 -14.61 15.12
CA ARG A 136 6.93 -15.62 14.34
C ARG A 136 5.97 -16.55 13.65
N GLY A 137 6.17 -16.77 12.35
CA GLY A 137 5.36 -17.68 11.56
C GLY A 137 4.02 -17.14 11.08
N LEU A 138 3.78 -15.82 11.19
CA LEU A 138 2.60 -15.20 10.58
C LEU A 138 2.56 -15.49 9.08
N GLN A 139 1.39 -15.89 8.58
CA GLN A 139 1.16 -16.17 7.17
C GLN A 139 0.12 -15.22 6.60
N ALA A 140 0.29 -14.84 5.33
CA ALA A 140 -0.62 -13.91 4.66
C ALA A 140 -2.07 -14.42 4.64
N TYR A 141 -2.29 -15.74 4.52
CA TYR A 141 -3.65 -16.31 4.48
C TYR A 141 -4.41 -16.15 5.81
N GLU A 142 -3.71 -15.99 6.93
CA GLU A 142 -4.34 -15.79 8.25
C GLU A 142 -4.96 -14.39 8.36
N MET A 143 -4.53 -13.46 7.52
CA MET A 143 -5.06 -12.11 7.46
C MET A 143 -6.56 -12.07 7.16
N ASN A 144 -7.10 -13.05 6.45
CA ASN A 144 -8.53 -13.04 6.07
C ASN A 144 -9.45 -13.00 7.29
N GLN A 145 -9.15 -13.78 8.33
CA GLN A 145 -9.93 -13.77 9.58
C GLN A 145 -9.73 -12.46 10.35
N ALA A 146 -8.49 -12.02 10.47
CA ALA A 146 -8.16 -10.79 11.19
C ALA A 146 -8.79 -9.57 10.52
N ILE A 147 -8.79 -9.51 9.19
CA ILE A 147 -9.43 -8.45 8.41
C ILE A 147 -10.94 -8.44 8.69
N THR A 148 -11.58 -9.61 8.63
CA THR A 148 -13.03 -9.74 8.91
C THR A 148 -13.37 -9.20 10.30
N GLN A 149 -12.54 -9.51 11.30
CA GLN A 149 -12.74 -9.00 12.65
C GLN A 149 -12.58 -7.48 12.76
N VAL A 150 -11.57 -6.93 12.09
CA VAL A 150 -11.28 -5.48 12.16
C VAL A 150 -12.32 -4.65 11.41
N VAL A 151 -12.76 -5.07 10.22
CA VAL A 151 -13.73 -4.31 9.42
C VAL A 151 -15.15 -4.38 9.95
N ASN A 152 -15.45 -5.33 10.85
CA ASN A 152 -16.78 -5.48 11.47
C ASN A 152 -16.84 -4.91 12.90
N GLN A 153 -15.81 -4.24 13.37
CA GLN A 153 -15.80 -3.49 14.63
C GLN A 153 -16.41 -2.11 14.41
#